data_a2cb8de4f79765e49da1d60fbc9a9dc6
#
_entry.id   a2cb8de4f79765e49da1d60fbc9a9dc6
#
_cell.length_a   1.000
_cell.length_b   1.000
_cell.length_c   1.000
_cell.angle_alpha   90.00
_cell.angle_beta   90.00
_cell.angle_gamma   90.00
#
_symmetry.space_group_name_H-M   'P 1'
#
loop_
_entity.id
_entity.type
_entity.pdbx_description
1 polymer ?
#
loop_
_entity_poly.entity_id
_entity_poly.type
_entity_poly.pdbx_seq_one_letter_code
_entity_poly.pdbx_strand_id
1 'polypeptide(L)'
;MFRAYLIVQIKRLMRVLPVVVLFNFIMMIGICAIFVLRVGIQEQDERKIGVGIVGNIDNKYMKLGVEMLNNMDSSRVSIKFESMDDSEAKKALREGQIIGYFKIDRDFIDGLENGENRPIVYVSSNGGLMSELSKELASIFSVLIIDSERVIYAADEYLVDHPVYDRVSANTEFNMWLIKNVLARGKIYDVENISVMGNISAIDGYVCGIITLFIMLSGVGLSGLLSGDKVSMLRVLKSKGLSYMSSIICELIISTVYVMISMLILIGGFIIVKSFLLEKSLLSIDSFEFVSGILVVSIMFASMHIFIYELIDQRVVAVLIEILLGISLGYIGGCIYPLSVFPDLIQKVAIFLPSGAGMKLLISGMDYNINIMAITVLIIYTIMFIGGGYVLRNKK
;
A
#
# COMPACT_ATOMS: atom_id res chain seq x y z
N MET A 1 22.37 41.61 11.79
CA MET A 1 20.90 41.49 11.79
C MET A 1 20.40 40.05 11.54
N PHE A 2 20.93 39.34 10.53
CA PHE A 2 20.54 37.96 10.25
C PHE A 2 20.59 37.02 11.49
N ARG A 3 21.75 36.99 12.20
CA ARG A 3 21.92 36.18 13.44
C ARG A 3 20.90 36.54 14.52
N ALA A 4 20.61 37.84 14.72
CA ALA A 4 19.62 38.26 15.72
C ALA A 4 18.20 37.81 15.36
N TYR A 5 17.81 37.91 14.08
CA TYR A 5 16.52 37.44 13.60
C TYR A 5 16.40 35.92 13.72
N LEU A 6 17.44 35.18 13.35
CA LEU A 6 17.50 33.73 13.49
C LEU A 6 17.28 33.29 14.96
N ILE A 7 17.96 33.95 15.91
CA ILE A 7 17.79 33.65 17.34
C ILE A 7 16.36 33.91 17.81
N VAL A 8 15.73 34.97 17.35
CA VAL A 8 14.32 35.27 17.67
C VAL A 8 13.40 34.16 17.13
N GLN A 9 13.64 33.73 15.89
CA GLN A 9 12.83 32.66 15.28
C GLN A 9 13.06 31.31 15.99
N ILE A 10 14.27 30.99 16.41
CA ILE A 10 14.56 29.80 17.23
C ILE A 10 13.79 29.85 18.56
N LYS A 11 13.81 31.01 19.25
CA LYS A 11 13.03 31.16 20.50
C LYS A 11 11.51 31.00 20.27
N ARG A 12 11.00 31.45 19.13
CA ARG A 12 9.60 31.25 18.76
C ARG A 12 9.33 29.76 18.50
N LEU A 13 10.22 29.08 17.79
CA LEU A 13 10.14 27.63 17.56
C LEU A 13 10.10 26.87 18.90
N MET A 14 11.03 27.16 19.81
CA MET A 14 11.11 26.49 21.12
C MET A 14 9.82 26.69 21.94
N ARG A 15 9.10 27.80 21.77
CA ARG A 15 7.82 28.04 22.45
C ARG A 15 6.67 27.21 21.86
N VAL A 16 6.68 26.98 20.55
CA VAL A 16 5.65 26.20 19.84
C VAL A 16 5.95 24.69 19.88
N LEU A 17 7.21 24.32 20.01
CA LEU A 17 7.70 22.95 19.94
C LEU A 17 6.97 21.97 20.90
N PRO A 18 6.64 22.28 22.16
CA PRO A 18 5.94 21.34 23.03
C PRO A 18 4.55 20.96 22.50
N VAL A 19 3.81 21.93 21.95
CA VAL A 19 2.47 21.67 21.36
C VAL A 19 2.59 20.79 20.12
N VAL A 20 3.64 21.01 19.33
CA VAL A 20 3.91 20.26 18.13
C VAL A 20 4.32 18.83 18.45
N VAL A 21 5.21 18.65 19.44
CA VAL A 21 5.61 17.32 19.91
C VAL A 21 4.40 16.55 20.41
N LEU A 22 3.51 17.19 21.17
CA LEU A 22 2.28 16.56 21.65
C LEU A 22 1.38 16.14 20.48
N PHE A 23 1.19 17.03 19.48
CA PHE A 23 0.38 16.73 18.30
C PHE A 23 0.97 15.57 17.49
N ASN A 24 2.28 15.58 17.22
CA ASN A 24 2.97 14.52 16.53
C ASN A 24 2.90 13.19 17.28
N PHE A 25 2.99 13.23 18.61
CA PHE A 25 2.86 12.05 19.45
C PHE A 25 1.43 11.45 19.36
N ILE A 26 0.40 12.28 19.40
CA ILE A 26 -0.99 11.83 19.23
C ILE A 26 -1.20 11.23 17.84
N MET A 27 -0.69 11.88 16.78
CA MET A 27 -0.77 11.37 15.41
C MET A 27 -0.02 10.04 15.25
N MET A 28 1.15 9.91 15.87
CA MET A 28 1.93 8.67 15.89
C MET A 28 1.15 7.54 16.55
N ILE A 29 0.54 7.78 17.71
CA ILE A 29 -0.31 6.77 18.39
C ILE A 29 -1.46 6.36 17.47
N GLY A 30 -2.12 7.31 16.79
CA GLY A 30 -3.20 7.01 15.83
C GLY A 30 -2.75 6.13 14.67
N ILE A 31 -1.61 6.45 14.05
CA ILE A 31 -1.02 5.66 12.96
C ILE A 31 -0.62 4.26 13.46
N CYS A 32 0.05 4.18 14.62
CA CYS A 32 0.43 2.91 15.22
C CYS A 32 -0.78 2.06 15.59
N ALA A 33 -1.85 2.66 16.14
CA ALA A 33 -3.08 1.95 16.46
C ALA A 33 -3.74 1.37 15.20
N ILE A 34 -3.82 2.14 14.11
CA ILE A 34 -4.34 1.66 12.82
C ILE A 34 -3.45 0.53 12.28
N PHE A 35 -2.13 0.67 12.38
CA PHE A 35 -1.18 -0.34 11.93
C PHE A 35 -1.31 -1.63 12.76
N VAL A 36 -1.36 -1.53 14.08
CA VAL A 36 -1.54 -2.69 14.99
C VAL A 36 -2.87 -3.37 14.75
N LEU A 37 -3.96 -2.61 14.58
CA LEU A 37 -5.27 -3.17 14.24
C LEU A 37 -5.23 -3.90 12.89
N ARG A 38 -4.49 -3.39 11.92
CA ARG A 38 -4.35 -4.03 10.61
C ARG A 38 -3.45 -5.27 10.66
N VAL A 39 -2.31 -5.19 11.34
CA VAL A 39 -1.35 -6.30 11.49
C VAL A 39 -1.93 -7.37 12.41
N GLY A 40 -2.54 -7.00 13.53
CA GLY A 40 -3.20 -7.96 14.42
C GLY A 40 -4.39 -8.69 13.79
N ILE A 41 -5.05 -8.07 12.79
CA ILE A 41 -6.04 -8.73 11.93
C ILE A 41 -5.35 -9.66 10.91
N GLN A 42 -4.11 -9.36 10.49
CA GLN A 42 -3.37 -10.18 9.53
C GLN A 42 -2.65 -11.39 10.18
N GLU A 43 -2.20 -11.30 11.42
CA GLU A 43 -1.59 -12.44 12.12
C GLU A 43 -2.63 -13.46 12.64
N GLN A 44 -3.88 -13.07 12.87
CA GLN A 44 -4.94 -14.01 13.25
C GLN A 44 -5.61 -14.71 12.06
N ASP A 45 -5.44 -14.18 10.85
CA ASP A 45 -5.91 -14.81 9.63
C ASP A 45 -5.03 -14.29 8.48
N GLU A 46 -4.13 -15.09 7.94
CA GLU A 46 -4.09 -15.21 6.49
C GLU A 46 -5.54 -15.53 6.13
N ARG A 47 -6.38 -14.53 5.90
CA ARG A 47 -7.78 -14.74 5.51
C ARG A 47 -7.75 -15.41 4.16
N LYS A 48 -7.58 -16.72 4.24
CA LYS A 48 -7.80 -17.58 3.10
C LYS A 48 -9.21 -17.26 2.64
N ILE A 49 -9.32 -16.87 1.41
CA ILE A 49 -10.62 -16.57 0.81
C ILE A 49 -11.44 -17.86 0.91
N GLY A 50 -12.44 -17.89 1.79
CA GLY A 50 -13.27 -19.07 2.02
C GLY A 50 -14.09 -19.38 0.77
N VAL A 51 -14.01 -20.62 0.30
CA VAL A 51 -14.88 -21.17 -0.75
C VAL A 51 -15.54 -22.42 -0.19
N GLY A 52 -16.88 -22.42 -0.18
CA GLY A 52 -17.64 -23.57 0.29
C GLY A 52 -17.70 -24.70 -0.75
N ILE A 53 -17.73 -25.95 -0.29
CA ILE A 53 -18.05 -27.11 -1.10
C ILE A 53 -19.24 -27.81 -0.47
N VAL A 54 -20.34 -27.86 -1.19
CA VAL A 54 -21.58 -28.53 -0.80
C VAL A 54 -21.78 -29.77 -1.65
N GLY A 55 -21.80 -30.95 -1.02
CA GLY A 55 -21.95 -32.24 -1.73
C GLY A 55 -21.93 -33.43 -0.79
N ASN A 56 -21.77 -34.64 -1.35
CA ASN A 56 -21.66 -35.86 -0.55
C ASN A 56 -20.27 -35.96 0.09
N ILE A 57 -20.14 -35.35 1.27
CA ILE A 57 -18.87 -35.20 2.02
C ILE A 57 -18.30 -36.54 2.47
N ASP A 58 -19.10 -37.60 2.55
CA ASP A 58 -18.69 -38.94 3.01
C ASP A 58 -17.96 -39.73 1.90
N ASN A 59 -18.05 -39.28 0.65
CA ASN A 59 -17.35 -39.94 -0.45
C ASN A 59 -15.82 -39.73 -0.33
N LYS A 60 -15.07 -40.85 -0.42
CA LYS A 60 -13.60 -40.85 -0.31
C LYS A 60 -12.92 -39.95 -1.36
N TYR A 61 -13.43 -39.93 -2.58
CA TYR A 61 -12.89 -39.10 -3.68
C TYR A 61 -13.13 -37.61 -3.45
N MET A 62 -14.30 -37.26 -2.90
CA MET A 62 -14.58 -35.87 -2.54
C MET A 62 -13.68 -35.38 -1.41
N LYS A 63 -13.46 -36.17 -0.36
CA LYS A 63 -12.51 -35.82 0.73
C LYS A 63 -11.10 -35.64 0.17
N LEU A 64 -10.64 -36.55 -0.65
CA LEU A 64 -9.32 -36.47 -1.28
C LEU A 64 -9.21 -35.21 -2.17
N GLY A 65 -10.25 -34.90 -2.95
CA GLY A 65 -10.29 -33.71 -3.80
C GLY A 65 -10.22 -32.41 -3.01
N VAL A 66 -11.00 -32.29 -1.93
CA VAL A 66 -10.98 -31.11 -1.03
C VAL A 66 -9.62 -30.97 -0.34
N GLU A 67 -9.05 -32.07 0.15
CA GLU A 67 -7.76 -32.07 0.80
C GLU A 67 -6.65 -31.70 -0.18
N MET A 68 -6.70 -32.20 -1.40
CA MET A 68 -5.78 -31.83 -2.47
C MET A 68 -5.91 -30.35 -2.85
N LEU A 69 -7.12 -29.82 -2.99
CA LEU A 69 -7.38 -28.40 -3.27
C LEU A 69 -6.81 -27.51 -2.14
N ASN A 70 -6.97 -27.91 -0.88
CA ASN A 70 -6.40 -27.18 0.25
C ASN A 70 -4.87 -27.25 0.32
N ASN A 71 -4.27 -28.33 -0.22
CA ASN A 71 -2.83 -28.51 -0.29
C ASN A 71 -2.21 -27.93 -1.58
N MET A 72 -3.02 -27.42 -2.51
CA MET A 72 -2.54 -26.67 -3.66
C MET A 72 -1.97 -25.33 -3.16
N ASP A 73 -0.66 -25.27 -3.22
CA ASP A 73 0.23 -24.14 -2.98
C ASP A 73 -0.46 -22.88 -2.38
N SER A 74 -0.60 -22.89 -1.07
CA SER A 74 -1.26 -21.84 -0.28
C SER A 74 -0.54 -20.50 -0.31
N SER A 75 0.59 -20.43 -1.01
CA SER A 75 1.43 -19.22 -1.04
C SER A 75 0.96 -18.14 -2.02
N ARG A 76 0.09 -18.46 -2.99
CA ARG A 76 -0.25 -17.52 -4.08
C ARG A 76 -1.68 -17.01 -4.08
N VAL A 77 -2.63 -17.87 -3.77
CA VAL A 77 -4.01 -17.46 -3.58
C VAL A 77 -4.44 -18.14 -2.28
N SER A 78 -4.56 -17.38 -1.23
CA SER A 78 -4.99 -17.85 0.08
C SER A 78 -6.46 -18.24 0.04
N ILE A 79 -6.78 -19.34 -0.68
CA ILE A 79 -8.12 -19.90 -0.76
C ILE A 79 -8.18 -21.08 0.20
N LYS A 80 -9.22 -21.11 1.02
CA LYS A 80 -9.56 -22.23 1.88
C LYS A 80 -10.86 -22.85 1.39
N PHE A 81 -10.79 -24.11 0.98
CA PHE A 81 -11.98 -24.87 0.65
C PHE A 81 -12.53 -25.55 1.90
N GLU A 82 -13.77 -25.25 2.23
CA GLU A 82 -14.46 -25.79 3.40
C GLU A 82 -15.69 -26.57 2.96
N SER A 83 -15.75 -27.83 3.43
CA SER A 83 -16.94 -28.68 3.25
C SER A 83 -18.03 -28.25 4.21
N MET A 84 -19.21 -27.96 3.69
CA MET A 84 -20.34 -27.50 4.50
C MET A 84 -21.68 -27.92 3.91
N ASP A 85 -22.74 -27.85 4.71
CA ASP A 85 -24.12 -28.10 4.24
C ASP A 85 -24.68 -26.91 3.45
N ASP A 86 -25.66 -27.16 2.56
CA ASP A 86 -26.29 -26.12 1.72
C ASP A 86 -26.88 -24.95 2.53
N SER A 87 -27.41 -25.24 3.72
CA SER A 87 -27.94 -24.22 4.64
C SER A 87 -26.84 -23.38 5.27
N GLU A 88 -25.73 -24.02 5.64
CA GLU A 88 -24.56 -23.40 6.24
C GLU A 88 -23.82 -22.56 5.21
N ALA A 89 -23.64 -23.07 3.99
CA ALA A 89 -23.02 -22.35 2.87
C ALA A 89 -23.79 -21.07 2.51
N LYS A 90 -25.13 -21.13 2.46
CA LYS A 90 -25.99 -19.95 2.24
C LYS A 90 -25.85 -18.92 3.32
N LYS A 91 -25.74 -19.34 4.58
CA LYS A 91 -25.54 -18.45 5.73
C LYS A 91 -24.16 -17.81 5.69
N ALA A 92 -23.11 -18.60 5.51
CA ALA A 92 -21.72 -18.14 5.42
C ALA A 92 -21.51 -17.15 4.25
N LEU A 93 -22.18 -17.38 3.10
CA LEU A 93 -22.17 -16.47 1.97
C LEU A 93 -22.85 -15.13 2.29
N ARG A 94 -23.99 -15.14 3.00
CA ARG A 94 -24.69 -13.92 3.41
C ARG A 94 -23.91 -13.10 4.45
N GLU A 95 -23.20 -13.78 5.33
CA GLU A 95 -22.34 -13.17 6.35
C GLU A 95 -20.97 -12.73 5.82
N GLY A 96 -20.67 -13.02 4.54
CA GLY A 96 -19.41 -12.65 3.91
C GLY A 96 -18.21 -13.48 4.41
N GLN A 97 -18.45 -14.62 5.03
CA GLN A 97 -17.40 -15.55 5.50
C GLN A 97 -16.76 -16.31 4.33
N ILE A 98 -17.57 -16.58 3.28
CA ILE A 98 -17.11 -17.17 2.01
C ILE A 98 -17.51 -16.28 0.84
N ILE A 99 -16.73 -16.32 -0.25
CA ILE A 99 -17.02 -15.56 -1.48
C ILE A 99 -18.00 -16.27 -2.42
N GLY A 100 -18.09 -17.57 -2.30
CA GLY A 100 -18.96 -18.43 -3.08
C GLY A 100 -18.83 -19.87 -2.63
N TYR A 101 -19.68 -20.74 -3.18
CA TYR A 101 -19.59 -22.17 -2.94
C TYR A 101 -19.94 -22.99 -4.18
N PHE A 102 -19.29 -24.14 -4.32
CA PHE A 102 -19.58 -25.13 -5.33
C PHE A 102 -20.64 -26.08 -4.78
N LYS A 103 -21.71 -26.27 -5.54
CA LYS A 103 -22.71 -27.30 -5.25
C LYS A 103 -22.51 -28.46 -6.20
N ILE A 104 -22.12 -29.59 -5.63
CA ILE A 104 -21.81 -30.83 -6.35
C ILE A 104 -22.94 -31.82 -6.06
N ASP A 105 -23.59 -32.36 -7.10
CA ASP A 105 -24.67 -33.32 -6.94
C ASP A 105 -24.13 -34.61 -6.30
N ARG A 106 -25.01 -35.32 -5.57
CA ARG A 106 -24.65 -36.60 -4.88
C ARG A 106 -24.15 -37.66 -5.84
N ASP A 107 -24.76 -37.70 -7.03
CA ASP A 107 -24.45 -38.68 -8.06
C ASP A 107 -23.39 -38.18 -9.05
N PHE A 108 -22.70 -37.08 -8.74
CA PHE A 108 -21.64 -36.50 -9.63
C PHE A 108 -20.50 -37.47 -9.87
N ILE A 109 -20.04 -38.15 -8.82
CA ILE A 109 -18.93 -39.13 -8.93
C ILE A 109 -19.37 -40.33 -9.76
N ASP A 110 -20.57 -40.85 -9.52
CA ASP A 110 -21.13 -41.99 -10.28
C ASP A 110 -21.34 -41.61 -11.75
N GLY A 111 -21.81 -40.36 -12.00
CA GLY A 111 -21.89 -39.82 -13.35
C GLY A 111 -20.52 -39.74 -14.05
N LEU A 112 -19.49 -39.30 -13.34
CA LEU A 112 -18.13 -39.22 -13.86
C LEU A 112 -17.57 -40.60 -14.23
N GLU A 113 -17.81 -41.59 -13.37
CA GLU A 113 -17.39 -42.99 -13.64
C GLU A 113 -18.12 -43.60 -14.84
N ASN A 114 -19.37 -43.17 -15.10
CA ASN A 114 -20.19 -43.66 -16.22
C ASN A 114 -20.02 -42.82 -17.50
N GLY A 115 -19.18 -41.77 -17.49
CA GLY A 115 -18.99 -40.84 -18.64
C GLY A 115 -20.16 -39.89 -18.84
N GLU A 116 -20.98 -39.66 -17.83
CA GLU A 116 -22.08 -38.69 -17.85
C GLU A 116 -21.59 -37.32 -17.40
N ASN A 117 -21.74 -36.31 -18.24
CA ASN A 117 -21.38 -34.95 -17.93
C ASN A 117 -22.45 -34.32 -17.01
N ARG A 118 -22.16 -34.20 -15.70
CA ARG A 118 -23.03 -33.55 -14.74
C ARG A 118 -22.49 -32.17 -14.36
N PRO A 119 -23.32 -31.10 -14.40
CA PRO A 119 -22.85 -29.75 -14.13
C PRO A 119 -22.55 -29.54 -12.64
N ILE A 120 -21.45 -28.86 -12.35
CA ILE A 120 -21.16 -28.31 -11.02
C ILE A 120 -21.75 -26.89 -10.98
N VAL A 121 -22.59 -26.63 -10.01
CA VAL A 121 -23.22 -25.30 -9.84
C VAL A 121 -22.37 -24.45 -8.91
N TYR A 122 -21.92 -23.30 -9.41
CA TYR A 122 -21.24 -22.31 -8.58
C TYR A 122 -22.20 -21.20 -8.15
N VAL A 123 -22.28 -20.94 -6.85
CA VAL A 123 -23.13 -19.91 -6.25
C VAL A 123 -22.24 -18.83 -5.64
N SER A 124 -22.39 -17.58 -6.09
CA SER A 124 -21.67 -16.42 -5.54
C SER A 124 -22.64 -15.34 -5.04
N SER A 125 -22.17 -14.42 -4.22
CA SER A 125 -22.97 -13.26 -3.82
C SER A 125 -23.15 -12.30 -5.01
N ASN A 126 -24.27 -11.59 -5.06
CA ASN A 126 -24.52 -10.60 -6.10
C ASN A 126 -23.81 -9.27 -5.77
N GLY A 127 -22.83 -8.88 -6.60
CA GLY A 127 -22.23 -7.55 -6.63
C GLY A 127 -20.85 -7.44 -5.98
N GLY A 128 -20.06 -6.52 -6.52
CA GLY A 128 -18.71 -6.17 -6.06
C GLY A 128 -17.56 -6.96 -6.70
N LEU A 129 -16.35 -6.45 -6.53
CA LEU A 129 -15.12 -6.99 -7.11
C LEU A 129 -14.89 -8.47 -6.72
N MET A 130 -15.23 -8.84 -5.48
CA MET A 130 -15.08 -10.22 -4.99
C MET A 130 -15.99 -11.22 -5.70
N SER A 131 -17.19 -10.79 -6.13
CA SER A 131 -18.10 -11.64 -6.91
C SER A 131 -17.52 -11.93 -8.31
N GLU A 132 -16.94 -10.94 -8.97
CA GLU A 132 -16.32 -11.15 -10.27
C GLU A 132 -15.05 -12.01 -10.18
N LEU A 133 -14.20 -11.77 -9.19
CA LEU A 133 -13.03 -12.63 -8.92
C LEU A 133 -13.45 -14.07 -8.64
N SER A 134 -14.53 -14.28 -7.90
CA SER A 134 -14.99 -15.63 -7.57
C SER A 134 -15.55 -16.37 -8.79
N LYS A 135 -16.20 -15.67 -9.72
CA LYS A 135 -16.65 -16.27 -11.00
C LYS A 135 -15.47 -16.65 -11.88
N GLU A 136 -14.46 -15.79 -11.93
CA GLU A 136 -13.23 -16.08 -12.69
C GLU A 136 -12.51 -17.31 -12.13
N LEU A 137 -12.39 -17.41 -10.81
CA LEU A 137 -11.86 -18.60 -10.14
C LEU A 137 -12.68 -19.87 -10.48
N ALA A 138 -14.01 -19.77 -10.44
CA ALA A 138 -14.88 -20.89 -10.80
C ALA A 138 -14.66 -21.33 -12.27
N SER A 139 -14.48 -20.37 -13.18
CA SER A 139 -14.17 -20.62 -14.58
C SER A 139 -12.83 -21.36 -14.74
N ILE A 140 -11.79 -20.91 -14.04
CA ILE A 140 -10.47 -21.57 -14.06
C ILE A 140 -10.56 -23.00 -13.55
N PHE A 141 -11.27 -23.25 -12.46
CA PHE A 141 -11.49 -24.61 -11.94
C PHE A 141 -12.28 -25.49 -12.90
N SER A 142 -13.30 -24.94 -13.56
CA SER A 142 -14.08 -25.68 -14.56
C SER A 142 -13.23 -26.13 -15.73
N VAL A 143 -12.38 -25.24 -16.27
CA VAL A 143 -11.44 -25.57 -17.34
C VAL A 143 -10.45 -26.66 -16.89
N LEU A 144 -9.93 -26.55 -15.67
CA LEU A 144 -8.98 -27.52 -15.11
C LEU A 144 -9.61 -28.93 -15.00
N ILE A 145 -10.88 -29.01 -14.55
CA ILE A 145 -11.60 -30.28 -14.46
C ILE A 145 -11.83 -30.88 -15.85
N ILE A 146 -12.33 -30.09 -16.80
CA ILE A 146 -12.61 -30.55 -18.17
C ILE A 146 -11.35 -31.04 -18.85
N ASP A 147 -10.24 -30.33 -18.72
CA ASP A 147 -8.97 -30.74 -19.35
C ASP A 147 -8.40 -31.99 -18.68
N SER A 148 -8.57 -32.12 -17.36
CA SER A 148 -8.17 -33.36 -16.64
C SER A 148 -8.98 -34.55 -17.10
N GLU A 149 -10.31 -34.42 -17.24
CA GLU A 149 -11.20 -35.46 -17.78
C GLU A 149 -10.76 -35.90 -19.19
N ARG A 150 -10.53 -34.92 -20.09
CA ARG A 150 -10.06 -35.27 -21.46
C ARG A 150 -8.80 -36.09 -21.45
N VAL A 151 -7.82 -35.78 -20.59
CA VAL A 151 -6.58 -36.53 -20.50
C VAL A 151 -6.82 -37.91 -19.92
N ILE A 152 -7.72 -38.07 -18.93
CA ILE A 152 -8.10 -39.35 -18.34
C ILE A 152 -8.74 -40.26 -19.41
N TYR A 153 -9.72 -39.76 -20.16
CA TYR A 153 -10.38 -40.50 -21.21
C TYR A 153 -9.43 -40.88 -22.35
N ALA A 154 -8.57 -39.95 -22.78
CA ALA A 154 -7.56 -40.26 -23.81
C ALA A 154 -6.57 -41.33 -23.36
N ALA A 155 -6.20 -41.35 -22.08
CA ALA A 155 -5.36 -42.41 -21.54
C ALA A 155 -6.08 -43.78 -21.48
N ASP A 156 -7.36 -43.78 -21.11
CA ASP A 156 -8.17 -44.99 -21.07
C ASP A 156 -8.37 -45.58 -22.49
N GLU A 157 -8.66 -44.73 -23.47
CA GLU A 157 -8.77 -45.10 -24.89
C GLU A 157 -7.44 -45.71 -25.41
N TYR A 158 -6.31 -45.06 -25.07
CA TYR A 158 -4.98 -45.58 -25.41
C TYR A 158 -4.74 -46.99 -24.84
N LEU A 159 -5.15 -47.23 -23.59
CA LEU A 159 -5.03 -48.55 -22.94
C LEU A 159 -5.96 -49.62 -23.55
N VAL A 160 -7.04 -49.25 -24.25
CA VAL A 160 -7.87 -50.15 -25.03
C VAL A 160 -7.10 -50.68 -26.26
N ASP A 161 -6.45 -49.75 -26.97
CA ASP A 161 -5.68 -50.08 -28.18
C ASP A 161 -4.35 -50.79 -27.89
N HIS A 162 -3.81 -50.56 -26.69
CA HIS A 162 -2.54 -51.13 -26.22
C HIS A 162 -2.75 -51.90 -24.92
N PRO A 163 -3.30 -53.12 -24.98
CA PRO A 163 -3.68 -53.89 -23.80
C PRO A 163 -2.48 -54.22 -22.92
N VAL A 164 -2.56 -53.83 -21.65
CA VAL A 164 -1.65 -54.18 -20.56
C VAL A 164 -2.24 -55.26 -19.69
N TYR A 165 -1.39 -56.04 -18.97
CA TYR A 165 -1.82 -57.18 -18.15
C TYR A 165 -2.86 -56.79 -17.09
N ASP A 166 -2.75 -55.57 -16.49
CA ASP A 166 -3.71 -55.05 -15.52
C ASP A 166 -4.07 -53.61 -15.89
N ARG A 167 -5.10 -53.45 -16.73
CA ARG A 167 -5.61 -52.17 -17.18
C ARG A 167 -6.16 -51.29 -16.03
N VAL A 168 -6.84 -51.88 -15.06
CA VAL A 168 -7.46 -51.15 -13.94
C VAL A 168 -6.37 -50.54 -13.08
N SER A 169 -5.33 -51.31 -12.75
CA SER A 169 -4.20 -50.77 -11.97
C SER A 169 -3.43 -49.68 -12.73
N ALA A 170 -3.16 -49.88 -14.02
CA ALA A 170 -2.47 -48.89 -14.86
C ALA A 170 -3.25 -47.58 -14.97
N ASN A 171 -4.55 -47.66 -15.16
CA ASN A 171 -5.43 -46.48 -15.23
C ASN A 171 -5.49 -45.74 -13.88
N THR A 172 -5.61 -46.48 -12.77
CA THR A 172 -5.60 -45.93 -11.43
C THR A 172 -4.27 -45.22 -11.12
N GLU A 173 -3.14 -45.83 -11.46
CA GLU A 173 -1.81 -45.24 -11.25
C GLU A 173 -1.63 -43.99 -12.09
N PHE A 174 -2.05 -43.99 -13.36
CA PHE A 174 -2.02 -42.83 -14.24
C PHE A 174 -2.89 -41.71 -13.70
N ASN A 175 -4.11 -41.99 -13.27
CA ASN A 175 -5.04 -40.97 -12.72
C ASN A 175 -4.46 -40.35 -11.45
N MET A 176 -3.88 -41.14 -10.56
CA MET A 176 -3.22 -40.62 -9.35
C MET A 176 -1.99 -39.77 -9.70
N TRP A 177 -1.20 -40.18 -10.68
CA TRP A 177 -0.06 -39.43 -11.17
C TRP A 177 -0.52 -38.06 -11.79
N LEU A 178 -1.56 -38.08 -12.65
CA LEU A 178 -2.12 -36.92 -13.30
C LEU A 178 -2.63 -35.91 -12.27
N ILE A 179 -3.47 -36.37 -11.35
CA ILE A 179 -4.04 -35.53 -10.29
C ILE A 179 -2.90 -34.89 -9.48
N LYS A 180 -1.91 -35.67 -9.06
CA LYS A 180 -0.76 -35.19 -8.30
C LYS A 180 0.03 -34.11 -9.05
N ASN A 181 0.24 -34.26 -10.36
CA ASN A 181 1.00 -33.30 -11.16
C ASN A 181 0.18 -32.09 -11.56
N VAL A 182 -1.10 -32.24 -11.90
CA VAL A 182 -2.00 -31.13 -12.20
C VAL A 182 -2.18 -30.23 -10.98
N LEU A 183 -2.25 -30.80 -9.79
CA LEU A 183 -2.36 -30.06 -8.54
C LEU A 183 -1.02 -29.50 -8.03
N ALA A 184 0.11 -30.06 -8.47
CA ALA A 184 1.44 -29.57 -8.10
C ALA A 184 1.95 -28.43 -9.02
N ARG A 185 1.05 -27.56 -9.50
CA ARG A 185 1.38 -26.45 -10.42
C ARG A 185 2.46 -25.50 -9.88
N GLY A 186 2.57 -25.35 -8.57
CA GLY A 186 3.62 -24.56 -7.94
C GLY A 186 5.04 -25.01 -8.25
N LYS A 187 5.23 -26.27 -8.70
CA LYS A 187 6.52 -26.81 -9.14
C LYS A 187 6.81 -26.54 -10.63
N ILE A 188 5.81 -26.15 -11.42
CA ILE A 188 5.92 -25.94 -12.87
C ILE A 188 6.23 -24.46 -13.16
N TYR A 189 5.80 -23.55 -12.28
CA TYR A 189 5.96 -22.09 -12.44
C TYR A 189 6.83 -21.57 -11.31
N ASP A 190 7.91 -20.93 -11.66
CA ASP A 190 8.62 -20.02 -10.75
C ASP A 190 7.94 -18.66 -10.80
N VAL A 191 7.54 -18.14 -9.64
CA VAL A 191 6.85 -16.86 -9.57
C VAL A 191 7.80 -15.83 -9.02
N GLU A 192 8.24 -14.98 -9.90
CA GLU A 192 8.90 -13.75 -9.55
C GLU A 192 7.85 -12.72 -9.09
N ASN A 193 7.85 -12.38 -7.82
CA ASN A 193 6.97 -11.35 -7.29
C ASN A 193 7.54 -9.98 -7.64
N ILE A 194 7.02 -9.38 -8.70
CA ILE A 194 7.33 -7.99 -9.04
C ILE A 194 6.46 -7.10 -8.15
N SER A 195 7.10 -6.42 -7.20
CA SER A 195 6.40 -5.43 -6.39
C SER A 195 5.89 -4.29 -7.27
N VAL A 196 4.66 -3.87 -7.03
CA VAL A 196 4.03 -2.71 -7.68
C VAL A 196 4.81 -1.41 -7.45
N MET A 197 5.69 -1.40 -6.45
CA MET A 197 6.52 -0.25 -6.06
C MET A 197 8.02 -0.44 -6.38
N GLY A 198 8.38 -1.37 -7.26
CA GLY A 198 9.77 -1.71 -7.61
C GLY A 198 10.35 -2.80 -6.69
N ASN A 199 11.63 -2.68 -6.31
CA ASN A 199 12.33 -3.70 -5.51
C ASN A 199 12.00 -3.65 -4.01
N ILE A 200 11.20 -2.66 -3.58
CA ILE A 200 10.82 -2.50 -2.17
C ILE A 200 9.48 -3.16 -1.86
N SER A 201 9.29 -3.52 -0.59
CA SER A 201 8.02 -4.09 -0.15
C SER A 201 6.88 -3.07 -0.25
N ALA A 202 5.64 -3.54 -0.42
CA ALA A 202 4.47 -2.66 -0.43
C ALA A 202 4.35 -1.86 0.89
N ILE A 203 4.75 -2.46 2.02
CA ILE A 203 4.74 -1.80 3.34
C ILE A 203 5.71 -0.62 3.36
N ASP A 204 6.94 -0.81 2.87
CA ASP A 204 7.95 0.25 2.82
C ASP A 204 7.50 1.41 1.92
N GLY A 205 6.84 1.10 0.80
CA GLY A 205 6.23 2.11 -0.06
C GLY A 205 5.13 2.93 0.65
N TYR A 206 4.26 2.29 1.42
CA TYR A 206 3.27 3.00 2.23
C TYR A 206 3.91 3.86 3.32
N VAL A 207 4.99 3.40 3.94
CA VAL A 207 5.74 4.19 4.93
C VAL A 207 6.33 5.45 4.29
N CYS A 208 6.94 5.35 3.10
CA CYS A 208 7.40 6.51 2.33
C CYS A 208 6.26 7.49 2.01
N GLY A 209 5.09 6.97 1.63
CA GLY A 209 3.89 7.76 1.38
C GLY A 209 3.42 8.53 2.62
N ILE A 210 3.33 7.85 3.77
CA ILE A 210 2.96 8.45 5.05
C ILE A 210 3.96 9.54 5.47
N ILE A 211 5.25 9.28 5.35
CA ILE A 211 6.32 10.27 5.66
C ILE A 211 6.16 11.50 4.76
N THR A 212 5.99 11.32 3.45
CA THR A 212 5.80 12.44 2.51
C THR A 212 4.55 13.24 2.83
N LEU A 213 3.42 12.57 3.08
CA LEU A 213 2.16 13.20 3.46
C LEU A 213 2.28 14.00 4.76
N PHE A 214 2.98 13.43 5.76
CA PHE A 214 3.19 14.09 7.03
C PHE A 214 4.09 15.34 6.89
N ILE A 215 5.15 15.29 6.08
CA ILE A 215 5.96 16.45 5.75
C ILE A 215 5.08 17.55 5.11
N MET A 216 4.20 17.19 4.18
CA MET A 216 3.28 18.13 3.55
C MET A 216 2.30 18.76 4.55
N LEU A 217 1.73 17.97 5.46
CA LEU A 217 0.79 18.46 6.44
C LEU A 217 1.43 19.20 7.62
N SER A 218 2.77 19.14 7.75
CA SER A 218 3.50 19.87 8.80
C SER A 218 3.34 21.39 8.73
N GLY A 219 2.97 21.93 7.57
CA GLY A 219 2.62 23.35 7.36
C GLY A 219 1.52 23.84 8.30
N VAL A 220 0.58 22.98 8.66
CA VAL A 220 -0.48 23.30 9.62
C VAL A 220 0.12 23.69 10.97
N GLY A 221 1.09 22.94 11.47
CA GLY A 221 1.82 23.22 12.70
C GLY A 221 2.70 24.48 12.63
N LEU A 222 3.25 24.76 11.44
CA LEU A 222 4.02 25.98 11.17
C LEU A 222 3.17 27.26 11.16
N SER A 223 1.83 27.15 11.13
CA SER A 223 0.94 28.30 11.08
C SER A 223 1.23 29.36 12.15
N GLY A 224 1.58 28.94 13.37
CA GLY A 224 1.94 29.84 14.47
C GLY A 224 3.26 30.60 14.28
N LEU A 225 4.17 30.06 13.48
CA LEU A 225 5.47 30.65 13.16
C LEU A 225 5.40 31.54 11.92
N LEU A 226 4.69 31.07 10.88
CA LEU A 226 4.65 31.68 9.55
C LEU A 226 3.53 32.71 9.38
N SER A 227 2.40 32.58 10.11
CA SER A 227 1.33 33.57 10.11
C SER A 227 1.51 34.63 11.23
N GLY A 228 1.01 35.81 11.05
CA GLY A 228 1.00 36.89 12.05
C GLY A 228 1.33 38.23 11.45
N ASP A 229 1.36 39.28 12.28
CA ASP A 229 1.62 40.68 11.89
C ASP A 229 3.09 40.85 11.45
N LYS A 230 3.47 40.14 10.39
CA LYS A 230 4.86 40.12 9.87
C LYS A 230 5.21 41.41 9.16
N VAL A 231 4.22 42.09 8.52
CA VAL A 231 4.49 43.21 7.64
C VAL A 231 5.07 44.40 8.43
N SER A 232 4.47 44.75 9.57
CA SER A 232 4.99 45.82 10.42
C SER A 232 6.36 45.50 11.01
N MET A 233 6.55 44.26 11.50
CA MET A 233 7.83 43.82 12.04
C MET A 233 8.92 43.76 10.98
N LEU A 234 8.62 43.25 9.77
CA LEU A 234 9.57 43.15 8.68
C LEU A 234 9.99 44.56 8.14
N ARG A 235 9.07 45.55 8.11
CA ARG A 235 9.41 46.94 7.76
C ARG A 235 10.43 47.51 8.73
N VAL A 236 10.24 47.32 10.03
CA VAL A 236 11.18 47.77 11.07
C VAL A 236 12.52 47.01 10.95
N LEU A 237 12.51 45.76 10.66
CA LEU A 237 13.75 44.98 10.46
C LEU A 237 14.49 45.37 9.18
N LYS A 238 13.76 45.73 8.11
CA LYS A 238 14.32 46.23 6.87
C LYS A 238 15.04 47.58 7.09
N SER A 239 14.42 48.50 7.84
CA SER A 239 15.06 49.78 8.18
C SER A 239 16.33 49.63 9.00
N LYS A 240 16.49 48.47 9.70
CA LYS A 240 17.69 48.10 10.44
C LYS A 240 18.68 47.21 9.63
N GLY A 241 18.46 47.10 8.31
CA GLY A 241 19.37 46.39 7.40
C GLY A 241 19.15 44.90 7.21
N LEU A 242 17.97 44.35 7.54
CA LEU A 242 17.59 42.97 7.19
C LEU A 242 16.92 42.96 5.82
N SER A 243 17.53 42.26 4.86
CA SER A 243 16.91 42.03 3.55
C SER A 243 15.70 41.07 3.64
N TYR A 244 14.70 41.26 2.81
CA TYR A 244 13.57 40.32 2.71
C TYR A 244 14.00 38.91 2.35
N MET A 245 14.98 38.76 1.47
CA MET A 245 15.53 37.46 1.12
C MET A 245 16.18 36.79 2.34
N SER A 246 16.97 37.56 3.13
CA SER A 246 17.57 37.02 4.36
C SER A 246 16.51 36.58 5.38
N SER A 247 15.36 37.26 5.44
CA SER A 247 14.27 36.83 6.33
C SER A 247 13.59 35.55 5.86
N ILE A 248 13.39 35.34 4.54
CA ILE A 248 12.86 34.12 3.96
C ILE A 248 13.79 32.95 4.21
N ILE A 249 15.10 33.14 4.01
CA ILE A 249 16.10 32.11 4.27
C ILE A 249 16.10 31.70 5.76
N CYS A 250 15.98 32.65 6.70
CA CYS A 250 15.85 32.33 8.11
C CYS A 250 14.58 31.50 8.40
N GLU A 251 13.47 31.90 7.83
CA GLU A 251 12.20 31.15 7.98
C GLU A 251 12.30 29.74 7.36
N LEU A 252 12.95 29.61 6.21
CA LEU A 252 13.20 28.32 5.56
C LEU A 252 14.03 27.40 6.46
N ILE A 253 15.13 27.89 7.02
CA ILE A 253 15.98 27.11 7.93
C ILE A 253 15.16 26.63 9.13
N ILE A 254 14.42 27.53 9.76
CA ILE A 254 13.61 27.21 10.95
C ILE A 254 12.48 26.23 10.62
N SER A 255 11.79 26.42 9.49
CA SER A 255 10.71 25.54 9.06
C SER A 255 11.26 24.15 8.72
N THR A 256 12.42 24.05 8.05
CA THR A 256 13.10 22.77 7.77
C THR A 256 13.50 22.08 9.08
N VAL A 257 14.10 22.80 10.03
CA VAL A 257 14.47 22.23 11.34
C VAL A 257 13.22 21.73 12.08
N TYR A 258 12.13 22.47 12.03
CA TYR A 258 10.86 22.05 12.61
C TYR A 258 10.37 20.73 12.00
N VAL A 259 10.34 20.62 10.66
CA VAL A 259 9.92 19.42 9.97
C VAL A 259 10.83 18.23 10.30
N MET A 260 12.14 18.46 10.33
CA MET A 260 13.12 17.41 10.69
C MET A 260 12.95 16.91 12.12
N ILE A 261 12.71 17.79 13.10
CA ILE A 261 12.42 17.38 14.48
C ILE A 261 11.13 16.56 14.52
N SER A 262 10.08 17.00 13.81
CA SER A 262 8.82 16.27 13.72
C SER A 262 8.99 14.87 13.11
N MET A 263 9.84 14.75 12.08
CA MET A 263 10.17 13.46 11.46
C MET A 263 10.95 12.55 12.39
N LEU A 264 11.93 13.08 13.13
CA LEU A 264 12.69 12.29 14.09
C LEU A 264 11.80 11.69 15.18
N ILE A 265 10.80 12.44 15.66
CA ILE A 265 9.82 11.95 16.64
C ILE A 265 8.96 10.84 16.03
N LEU A 266 8.48 11.02 14.80
CA LEU A 266 7.62 10.06 14.12
C LEU A 266 8.38 8.76 13.82
N ILE A 267 9.55 8.85 13.23
CA ILE A 267 10.39 7.70 12.87
C ILE A 267 10.88 7.00 14.14
N GLY A 268 11.36 7.75 15.13
CA GLY A 268 11.79 7.20 16.41
C GLY A 268 10.69 6.46 17.14
N GLY A 269 9.49 7.03 17.15
CA GLY A 269 8.30 6.38 17.70
C GLY A 269 7.93 5.11 16.96
N PHE A 270 7.99 5.13 15.62
CA PHE A 270 7.73 3.95 14.81
C PHE A 270 8.75 2.82 15.07
N ILE A 271 10.04 3.14 15.20
CA ILE A 271 11.09 2.17 15.55
C ILE A 271 10.83 1.54 16.93
N ILE A 272 10.41 2.35 17.93
CA ILE A 272 10.09 1.85 19.27
C ILE A 272 8.90 0.90 19.19
N VAL A 273 7.81 1.28 18.52
CA VAL A 273 6.62 0.42 18.39
C VAL A 273 6.96 -0.88 17.67
N LYS A 274 7.78 -0.81 16.61
CA LYS A 274 8.27 -1.97 15.87
C LYS A 274 9.05 -2.94 16.76
N SER A 275 9.97 -2.44 17.59
CA SER A 275 10.80 -3.28 18.46
C SER A 275 9.98 -4.01 19.54
N PHE A 276 8.81 -3.48 19.90
CA PHE A 276 7.89 -4.09 20.87
C PHE A 276 6.88 -5.07 20.26
N LEU A 277 6.48 -4.87 19.00
CA LEU A 277 5.34 -5.57 18.40
C LEU A 277 5.72 -6.53 17.25
N LEU A 278 6.89 -6.40 16.66
CA LEU A 278 7.27 -7.14 15.45
C LEU A 278 8.69 -7.71 15.59
N GLU A 279 8.82 -9.03 15.64
CA GLU A 279 10.11 -9.73 15.71
C GLU A 279 10.97 -9.67 14.41
N LYS A 280 10.45 -9.13 13.32
CA LYS A 280 11.16 -9.09 12.02
C LYS A 280 11.59 -7.69 11.59
N SER A 281 12.78 -7.60 11.00
CA SER A 281 13.38 -6.41 10.42
C SER A 281 12.64 -5.95 9.14
N LEU A 282 11.61 -5.11 9.30
CA LEU A 282 10.76 -4.64 8.20
C LEU A 282 11.22 -3.32 7.55
N LEU A 283 12.18 -2.60 8.10
CA LEU A 283 12.64 -1.31 7.56
C LEU A 283 14.15 -1.18 7.69
N SER A 284 14.84 -1.06 6.59
CA SER A 284 16.23 -0.60 6.53
C SER A 284 16.27 0.94 6.48
N ILE A 285 15.99 1.59 7.63
CA ILE A 285 16.07 3.07 7.74
C ILE A 285 17.52 3.55 7.80
N ASP A 286 18.48 2.65 7.79
CA ASP A 286 19.90 2.93 8.01
C ASP A 286 20.61 3.52 6.77
N SER A 287 19.91 3.79 5.66
CA SER A 287 20.53 4.35 4.49
C SER A 287 20.70 5.87 4.59
N PHE A 288 21.91 6.34 4.34
CA PHE A 288 22.21 7.78 4.25
C PHE A 288 21.38 8.46 3.17
N GLU A 289 21.10 7.76 2.08
CA GLU A 289 20.29 8.20 0.95
C GLU A 289 18.86 8.51 1.37
N PHE A 290 18.25 7.68 2.21
CA PHE A 290 16.91 7.89 2.73
C PHE A 290 16.83 9.14 3.63
N VAL A 291 17.77 9.28 4.57
CA VAL A 291 17.83 10.44 5.49
C VAL A 291 18.07 11.73 4.72
N SER A 292 18.98 11.72 3.72
CA SER A 292 19.22 12.88 2.86
C SER A 292 18.00 13.20 2.00
N GLY A 293 17.26 12.19 1.54
CA GLY A 293 15.98 12.33 0.84
C GLY A 293 14.94 13.06 1.69
N ILE A 294 14.76 12.67 2.95
CA ILE A 294 13.87 13.35 3.89
C ILE A 294 14.25 14.84 4.02
N LEU A 295 15.54 15.15 4.11
CA LEU A 295 16.00 16.54 4.20
C LEU A 295 15.63 17.37 2.96
N VAL A 296 15.87 16.82 1.76
CA VAL A 296 15.52 17.50 0.49
C VAL A 296 14.02 17.74 0.37
N VAL A 297 13.21 16.72 0.67
CA VAL A 297 11.75 16.82 0.66
C VAL A 297 11.27 17.85 1.69
N SER A 298 11.88 17.87 2.89
CA SER A 298 11.54 18.83 3.95
C SER A 298 11.86 20.28 3.55
N ILE A 299 12.97 20.54 2.87
CA ILE A 299 13.34 21.87 2.38
C ILE A 299 12.31 22.35 1.34
N MET A 300 11.94 21.49 0.41
CA MET A 300 10.96 21.83 -0.63
C MET A 300 9.60 22.16 -0.02
N PHE A 301 9.04 21.30 0.85
CA PHE A 301 7.75 21.59 1.46
C PHE A 301 7.79 22.76 2.43
N ALA A 302 8.89 22.96 3.17
CA ALA A 302 9.09 24.19 3.96
C ALA A 302 9.00 25.46 3.11
N SER A 303 9.58 25.44 1.90
CA SER A 303 9.46 26.56 0.95
C SER A 303 8.04 26.79 0.46
N MET A 304 7.29 25.70 0.20
CA MET A 304 5.86 25.76 -0.17
C MET A 304 5.01 26.36 0.95
N HIS A 305 5.23 25.93 2.20
CA HIS A 305 4.52 26.50 3.35
C HIS A 305 4.77 28.00 3.49
N ILE A 306 6.02 28.45 3.40
CA ILE A 306 6.35 29.88 3.43
C ILE A 306 5.60 30.63 2.34
N PHE A 307 5.59 30.10 1.11
CA PHE A 307 4.87 30.74 -0.01
C PHE A 307 3.36 30.85 0.26
N ILE A 308 2.72 29.80 0.76
CA ILE A 308 1.28 29.80 1.05
C ILE A 308 0.94 30.83 2.15
N TYR A 309 1.75 30.88 3.22
CA TYR A 309 1.55 31.86 4.31
C TYR A 309 1.94 33.30 3.92
N GLU A 310 2.69 33.52 2.85
CA GLU A 310 2.86 34.84 2.26
C GLU A 310 1.73 35.22 1.31
N LEU A 311 1.15 34.25 0.63
CA LEU A 311 0.03 34.46 -0.30
C LEU A 311 -1.26 34.80 0.44
N ILE A 312 -1.51 34.19 1.62
CA ILE A 312 -2.76 34.24 2.35
C ILE A 312 -2.54 34.90 3.71
N ASP A 313 -3.15 36.06 3.90
CA ASP A 313 -2.99 36.85 5.15
C ASP A 313 -3.77 36.24 6.33
N GLN A 314 -4.93 35.63 6.05
CA GLN A 314 -5.78 35.04 7.09
C GLN A 314 -5.25 33.64 7.47
N ARG A 315 -4.80 33.50 8.73
CA ARG A 315 -4.21 32.25 9.25
C ARG A 315 -5.12 31.03 9.06
N VAL A 316 -6.41 31.15 9.36
CA VAL A 316 -7.35 30.02 9.27
C VAL A 316 -7.52 29.55 7.82
N VAL A 317 -7.63 30.49 6.89
CA VAL A 317 -7.75 30.20 5.46
C VAL A 317 -6.47 29.54 4.93
N ALA A 318 -5.30 30.05 5.35
CA ALA A 318 -4.01 29.46 4.97
C ALA A 318 -3.90 27.99 5.45
N VAL A 319 -4.30 27.71 6.70
CA VAL A 319 -4.31 26.34 7.26
C VAL A 319 -5.27 25.44 6.48
N LEU A 320 -6.46 25.91 6.13
CA LEU A 320 -7.41 25.10 5.33
C LEU A 320 -6.86 24.79 3.94
N ILE A 321 -6.22 25.76 3.29
CA ILE A 321 -5.58 25.55 1.99
C ILE A 321 -4.40 24.59 2.09
N GLU A 322 -3.58 24.67 3.14
CA GLU A 322 -2.50 23.70 3.41
C GLU A 322 -3.04 22.28 3.52
N ILE A 323 -4.11 22.08 4.28
CA ILE A 323 -4.72 20.73 4.43
C ILE A 323 -5.28 20.26 3.09
N LEU A 324 -6.01 21.10 2.36
CA LEU A 324 -6.62 20.75 1.08
C LEU A 324 -5.56 20.40 0.04
N LEU A 325 -4.51 21.21 -0.09
CA LEU A 325 -3.39 20.97 -0.99
C LEU A 325 -2.62 19.72 -0.57
N GLY A 326 -2.37 19.54 0.73
CA GLY A 326 -1.66 18.37 1.25
C GLY A 326 -2.39 17.07 0.91
N ILE A 327 -3.70 16.99 1.15
CA ILE A 327 -4.50 15.80 0.82
C ILE A 327 -4.57 15.58 -0.69
N SER A 328 -4.84 16.64 -1.48
CA SER A 328 -4.98 16.54 -2.93
C SER A 328 -3.67 16.13 -3.61
N LEU A 329 -2.56 16.79 -3.27
CA LEU A 329 -1.25 16.44 -3.79
C LEU A 329 -0.78 15.06 -3.31
N GLY A 330 -1.08 14.69 -2.06
CA GLY A 330 -0.77 13.38 -1.51
C GLY A 330 -1.52 12.26 -2.22
N TYR A 331 -2.79 12.48 -2.56
CA TYR A 331 -3.59 11.52 -3.32
C TYR A 331 -3.04 11.33 -4.74
N ILE A 332 -2.85 12.42 -5.50
CA ILE A 332 -2.36 12.38 -6.88
C ILE A 332 -0.89 11.92 -6.94
N GLY A 333 -0.09 12.27 -5.93
CA GLY A 333 1.32 11.90 -5.84
C GLY A 333 1.58 10.45 -5.42
N GLY A 334 0.53 9.67 -5.12
CA GLY A 334 0.68 8.27 -4.76
C GLY A 334 1.02 8.00 -3.30
N CYS A 335 0.92 9.03 -2.42
CA CYS A 335 1.23 8.87 -0.99
C CYS A 335 0.15 8.09 -0.24
N ILE A 336 -1.11 8.16 -0.69
CA ILE A 336 -2.26 7.50 -0.04
C ILE A 336 -2.62 6.21 -0.76
N TYR A 337 -2.49 6.20 -2.09
CA TYR A 337 -2.83 5.07 -2.95
C TYR A 337 -1.71 4.83 -3.96
N PRO A 338 -1.32 3.57 -4.26
CA PRO A 338 -0.26 3.27 -5.22
C PRO A 338 -0.55 3.89 -6.59
N LEU A 339 0.45 4.52 -7.20
CA LEU A 339 0.31 5.17 -8.51
C LEU A 339 -0.10 4.21 -9.62
N SER A 340 0.25 2.93 -9.52
CA SER A 340 -0.11 1.89 -10.50
C SER A 340 -1.61 1.67 -10.66
N VAL A 341 -2.43 2.05 -9.69
CA VAL A 341 -3.90 1.94 -9.75
C VAL A 341 -4.53 3.07 -10.55
N PHE A 342 -3.79 4.17 -10.76
CA PHE A 342 -4.29 5.32 -11.51
C PHE A 342 -4.08 5.14 -13.02
N PRO A 343 -4.90 5.82 -13.86
CA PRO A 343 -4.68 5.88 -15.30
C PRO A 343 -3.29 6.41 -15.66
N ASP A 344 -2.72 5.96 -16.79
CA ASP A 344 -1.36 6.30 -17.25
C ASP A 344 -1.07 7.79 -17.28
N LEU A 345 -2.07 8.61 -17.60
CA LEU A 345 -1.94 10.07 -17.64
C LEU A 345 -1.61 10.62 -16.23
N ILE A 346 -2.31 10.14 -15.20
CA ILE A 346 -2.10 10.57 -13.81
C ILE A 346 -0.73 10.09 -13.34
N GLN A 347 -0.35 8.86 -13.66
CA GLN A 347 0.98 8.30 -13.32
C GLN A 347 2.11 9.17 -13.88
N LYS A 348 1.99 9.60 -15.14
CA LYS A 348 2.99 10.47 -15.79
C LYS A 348 3.05 11.85 -15.15
N VAL A 349 1.90 12.45 -14.82
CA VAL A 349 1.85 13.77 -14.18
C VAL A 349 2.37 13.73 -12.75
N ALA A 350 2.06 12.66 -12.00
CA ALA A 350 2.47 12.51 -10.61
C ALA A 350 4.00 12.61 -10.42
N ILE A 351 4.79 12.12 -11.37
CA ILE A 351 6.26 12.17 -11.30
C ILE A 351 6.79 13.61 -11.26
N PHE A 352 6.08 14.55 -11.88
CA PHE A 352 6.44 15.96 -11.90
C PHE A 352 5.84 16.75 -10.74
N LEU A 353 4.89 16.19 -9.99
CA LEU A 353 4.36 16.83 -8.80
C LEU A 353 5.33 16.74 -7.61
N PRO A 354 5.36 17.76 -6.73
CA PRO A 354 6.28 17.75 -5.59
C PRO A 354 6.07 16.57 -4.64
N SER A 355 4.83 16.12 -4.47
CA SER A 355 4.49 14.95 -3.65
C SER A 355 4.98 13.65 -4.28
N GLY A 356 4.73 13.44 -5.57
CA GLY A 356 5.18 12.24 -6.28
C GLY A 356 6.70 12.17 -6.42
N ALA A 357 7.36 13.31 -6.71
CA ALA A 357 8.82 13.41 -6.72
C ALA A 357 9.40 13.13 -5.33
N GLY A 358 8.79 13.67 -4.26
CA GLY A 358 9.20 13.42 -2.88
C GLY A 358 9.09 11.94 -2.51
N MET A 359 7.94 11.32 -2.80
CA MET A 359 7.74 9.89 -2.57
C MET A 359 8.74 9.03 -3.34
N LYS A 360 8.96 9.34 -4.63
CA LYS A 360 9.92 8.61 -5.47
C LYS A 360 11.36 8.75 -4.98
N LEU A 361 11.74 9.92 -4.42
CA LEU A 361 13.05 10.11 -3.82
C LEU A 361 13.23 9.25 -2.57
N LEU A 362 12.21 9.19 -1.69
CA LEU A 362 12.28 8.37 -0.47
C LEU A 362 12.31 6.88 -0.80
N ILE A 363 11.49 6.42 -1.76
CA ILE A 363 11.49 5.05 -2.25
C ILE A 363 12.88 4.66 -2.77
N SER A 364 13.47 5.48 -3.66
CA SER A 364 14.81 5.21 -4.17
C SER A 364 15.87 5.24 -3.09
N GLY A 365 15.72 6.08 -2.07
CA GLY A 365 16.61 6.13 -0.92
C GLY A 365 16.57 4.86 -0.07
N MET A 366 15.43 4.19 0.05
CA MET A 366 15.34 2.87 0.69
C MET A 366 16.05 1.76 -0.11
N ASP A 367 16.07 1.89 -1.43
CA ASP A 367 16.75 0.96 -2.35
C ASP A 367 18.25 1.34 -2.55
N TYR A 368 18.82 2.10 -1.64
CA TYR A 368 20.22 2.59 -1.68
C TYR A 368 20.57 3.28 -3.00
N ASN A 369 19.61 3.93 -3.62
CA ASN A 369 19.76 4.61 -4.90
C ASN A 369 19.33 6.08 -4.81
N ILE A 370 19.94 6.94 -5.62
CA ILE A 370 19.60 8.37 -5.66
C ILE A 370 18.88 8.70 -6.96
N ASN A 371 17.63 9.14 -6.84
CA ASN A 371 16.86 9.56 -8.01
C ASN A 371 17.13 11.03 -8.36
N ILE A 372 18.06 11.26 -9.27
CA ILE A 372 18.48 12.62 -9.69
C ILE A 372 17.32 13.41 -10.29
N MET A 373 16.42 12.76 -11.05
CA MET A 373 15.25 13.42 -11.64
C MET A 373 14.31 13.96 -10.55
N ALA A 374 14.04 13.16 -9.52
CA ALA A 374 13.20 13.59 -8.39
C ALA A 374 13.84 14.79 -7.66
N ILE A 375 15.14 14.75 -7.39
CA ILE A 375 15.87 15.86 -6.77
C ILE A 375 15.75 17.12 -7.61
N THR A 376 15.95 17.02 -8.94
CA THR A 376 15.86 18.16 -9.85
C THR A 376 14.47 18.81 -9.80
N VAL A 377 13.40 18.01 -9.83
CA VAL A 377 12.02 18.50 -9.71
C VAL A 377 11.84 19.24 -8.38
N LEU A 378 12.29 18.66 -7.26
CA LEU A 378 12.16 19.28 -5.94
C LEU A 378 12.93 20.60 -5.80
N ILE A 379 14.12 20.69 -6.40
CA ILE A 379 14.92 21.93 -6.42
C ILE A 379 14.21 23.01 -7.23
N ILE A 380 13.65 22.68 -8.40
CA ILE A 380 12.90 23.64 -9.23
C ILE A 380 11.73 24.22 -8.44
N TYR A 381 10.93 23.37 -7.77
CA TYR A 381 9.83 23.85 -6.93
C TYR A 381 10.31 24.69 -5.74
N THR A 382 11.40 24.32 -5.10
CA THR A 382 12.00 25.10 -4.01
C THR A 382 12.36 26.51 -4.47
N ILE A 383 13.02 26.65 -5.61
CA ILE A 383 13.39 27.94 -6.19
C ILE A 383 12.15 28.74 -6.56
N MET A 384 11.14 28.10 -7.16
CA MET A 384 9.88 28.74 -7.55
C MET A 384 9.13 29.29 -6.33
N PHE A 385 9.00 28.51 -5.25
CA PHE A 385 8.28 28.95 -4.05
C PHE A 385 9.03 30.03 -3.28
N ILE A 386 10.37 29.93 -3.16
CA ILE A 386 11.18 30.99 -2.54
C ILE A 386 11.11 32.28 -3.36
N GLY A 387 11.23 32.20 -4.69
CA GLY A 387 11.11 33.36 -5.57
C GLY A 387 9.73 34.00 -5.52
N GLY A 388 8.66 33.17 -5.56
CA GLY A 388 7.28 33.64 -5.39
C GLY A 388 7.04 34.32 -4.04
N GLY A 389 7.51 33.71 -2.96
CA GLY A 389 7.44 34.27 -1.60
C GLY A 389 8.18 35.62 -1.49
N TYR A 390 9.35 35.74 -2.12
CA TYR A 390 10.10 37.00 -2.16
C TYR A 390 9.32 38.10 -2.89
N VAL A 391 8.76 37.79 -4.05
CA VAL A 391 7.97 38.77 -4.84
C VAL A 391 6.75 39.23 -4.06
N LEU A 392 6.01 38.31 -3.42
CA LEU A 392 4.84 38.65 -2.59
C LEU A 392 5.24 39.51 -1.41
N ARG A 393 6.31 39.17 -0.68
CA ARG A 393 6.82 39.92 0.47
C ARG A 393 7.29 41.34 0.09
N ASN A 394 7.83 41.51 -1.10
CA ASN A 394 8.29 42.81 -1.58
C ASN A 394 7.15 43.75 -2.02
N LYS A 395 5.99 43.18 -2.39
CA LYS A 395 4.79 43.93 -2.76
C LYS A 395 3.98 44.41 -1.55
N LYS A 396 4.11 43.74 -0.39
CA LYS A 396 3.49 44.10 0.89
C LYS A 396 4.35 45.13 1.65
#